data_eaac230a4b989ec7adfc7813e085ab99
#
_entry.id   eaac230a4b989ec7adfc7813e085ab99
#
_cell.length_a   1.000
_cell.length_b   1.000
_cell.length_c   1.000
_cell.angle_alpha   90.00
_cell.angle_beta   90.00
_cell.angle_gamma   90.00
#
_symmetry.space_group_name_H-M   'P 1'
#
loop_
_entity.id
_entity.type
_entity.pdbx_description
1 polymer ?
#
loop_
_entity_poly.entity_id
_entity_poly.type
_entity_poly.pdbx_seq_one_letter_code
_entity_poly.pdbx_strand_id
1 'polypeptide(L)'
;FTWDATGNISVNRNKVLALGPTGDPIFSDGGAGTTHVTMVGQPIGAFYGYKMLGIFKTKEELDSYPHLADTQVGDVMFEDVNGDHKIDADDRTIIGNNMPDFTWGMTHSFTFKNFDASISLQGVVGNEVLHLGRRFYTQGEGNQNQLKEMMGRWQSESNPGNGWIPRANSQP
;
A
#
# COMPACT_ATOMS: atom_id res chain seq x y z
N PHE A 1 7.36 -23.49 41.34
CA PHE A 1 6.97 -22.79 40.12
C PHE A 1 7.70 -21.47 40.07
N THR A 2 8.45 -21.24 38.99
CA THR A 2 9.10 -19.95 38.72
C THR A 2 8.59 -19.42 37.37
N TRP A 3 8.36 -18.13 37.31
CA TRP A 3 7.99 -17.42 36.11
C TRP A 3 8.82 -16.17 35.98
N ASP A 4 9.55 -16.10 34.88
CA ASP A 4 10.33 -14.93 34.50
C ASP A 4 9.72 -14.32 33.22
N ALA A 5 9.60 -13.01 33.20
CA ALA A 5 9.10 -12.26 32.06
C ALA A 5 10.05 -11.11 31.72
N THR A 6 10.44 -11.03 30.46
CA THR A 6 11.26 -9.94 29.94
C THR A 6 10.55 -9.31 28.74
N GLY A 7 10.52 -8.00 28.70
CA GLY A 7 9.92 -7.27 27.57
C GLY A 7 10.80 -6.11 27.13
N ASN A 8 10.70 -5.78 25.85
CA ASN A 8 11.31 -4.58 25.28
C ASN A 8 10.34 -3.91 24.29
N ILE A 9 10.52 -2.62 24.10
CA ILE A 9 9.87 -1.83 23.08
C ILE A 9 10.91 -0.89 22.48
N SER A 10 10.88 -0.72 21.16
CA SER A 10 11.77 0.18 20.44
C SER A 10 10.97 1.07 19.51
N VAL A 11 11.24 2.37 19.56
CA VAL A 11 10.64 3.38 18.70
C VAL A 11 11.78 4.06 17.92
N ASN A 12 11.69 4.03 16.61
CA ASN A 12 12.63 4.73 15.73
C ASN A 12 11.82 5.57 14.73
N ARG A 13 12.10 6.86 14.67
CA ARG A 13 11.47 7.78 13.72
C ARG A 13 12.56 8.51 12.97
N ASN A 14 12.42 8.54 11.66
CA ASN A 14 13.28 9.34 10.81
C ASN A 14 12.49 10.39 10.06
N LYS A 15 13.16 11.48 9.72
CA LYS A 15 12.63 12.56 8.91
C LYS A 15 13.79 13.16 8.11
N VAL A 16 13.63 13.28 6.82
CA VAL A 16 14.60 13.95 5.96
C VAL A 16 14.57 15.43 6.24
N LEU A 17 15.68 16.01 6.62
CA LEU A 17 15.80 17.44 6.94
C LEU A 17 16.25 18.27 5.74
N ALA A 18 17.10 17.73 4.88
CA ALA A 18 17.59 18.39 3.67
C ALA A 18 17.96 17.35 2.61
N LEU A 19 17.89 17.74 1.36
CA LEU A 19 18.31 16.95 0.19
C LEU A 19 19.11 17.85 -0.73
N GLY A 20 20.37 17.50 -0.98
CA GLY A 20 21.24 18.20 -1.90
C GLY A 20 21.18 19.74 -1.80
N PRO A 21 21.75 20.46 -2.78
CA PRO A 21 21.70 21.91 -2.80
C PRO A 21 20.32 22.51 -3.20
N THR A 22 19.55 21.77 -4.00
CA THR A 22 18.25 22.20 -4.55
C THR A 22 17.06 21.78 -3.71
N GLY A 23 17.23 20.74 -2.86
CA GLY A 23 16.14 20.18 -2.05
C GLY A 23 15.17 19.29 -2.84
N ASP A 24 15.47 18.97 -4.10
CA ASP A 24 14.59 18.20 -4.97
C ASP A 24 14.35 16.78 -4.43
N PRO A 25 13.12 16.25 -4.55
CA PRO A 25 12.82 14.88 -4.19
C PRO A 25 13.63 13.87 -4.98
N ILE A 26 14.04 12.78 -4.33
CA ILE A 26 14.72 11.65 -4.96
C ILE A 26 13.70 10.55 -5.19
N PHE A 27 13.44 10.24 -6.45
CA PHE A 27 12.54 9.16 -6.85
C PHE A 27 13.32 7.88 -7.13
N SER A 28 12.76 6.74 -6.75
CA SER A 28 13.36 5.44 -7.05
C SER A 28 12.32 4.45 -7.57
N ASP A 29 12.79 3.58 -8.47
CA ASP A 29 12.01 2.52 -9.06
C ASP A 29 12.12 1.25 -8.21
N GLY A 30 10.95 0.68 -7.83
CA GLY A 30 10.85 -0.59 -7.13
C GLY A 30 10.57 -1.78 -8.05
N GLY A 31 10.79 -1.65 -9.37
CA GLY A 31 10.53 -2.69 -10.37
C GLY A 31 9.15 -2.61 -11.02
N ALA A 32 8.42 -1.52 -10.79
CA ALA A 32 7.11 -1.24 -11.40
C ALA A 32 6.95 0.26 -11.74
N GLY A 33 8.05 0.92 -12.10
CA GLY A 33 8.13 2.37 -12.26
C GLY A 33 8.43 3.08 -10.93
N THR A 34 8.23 4.38 -10.87
CA THR A 34 8.47 5.17 -9.65
C THR A 34 7.51 4.75 -8.55
N THR A 35 8.03 4.10 -7.53
CA THR A 35 7.27 3.54 -6.40
C THR A 35 7.68 4.09 -5.05
N HIS A 36 8.82 4.77 -4.97
CA HIS A 36 9.33 5.34 -3.72
C HIS A 36 9.79 6.77 -3.94
N VAL A 37 9.71 7.56 -2.88
CA VAL A 37 10.22 8.93 -2.85
C VAL A 37 10.94 9.19 -1.54
N THR A 38 12.04 9.93 -1.61
CA THR A 38 12.67 10.56 -0.45
C THR A 38 12.55 12.07 -0.62
N MET A 39 11.83 12.73 0.26
CA MET A 39 11.58 14.18 0.21
C MET A 39 11.71 14.82 1.59
N VAL A 40 12.04 16.10 1.62
CA VAL A 40 12.18 16.87 2.85
C VAL A 40 10.87 16.84 3.65
N GLY A 41 10.98 16.61 4.94
CA GLY A 41 9.85 16.54 5.84
C GLY A 41 9.21 15.16 6.00
N GLN A 42 9.58 14.18 5.18
CA GLN A 42 9.03 12.83 5.16
C GLN A 42 10.04 11.77 5.59
N PRO A 43 9.61 10.57 5.93
CA PRO A 43 10.52 9.44 6.12
C PRO A 43 11.27 9.11 4.83
N ILE A 44 12.49 8.59 4.96
CA ILE A 44 13.27 8.13 3.80
C ILE A 44 12.58 6.95 3.11
N GLY A 45 12.48 6.99 1.77
CA GLY A 45 11.95 5.89 0.97
C GLY A 45 10.44 5.63 1.19
N ALA A 46 9.67 6.66 1.42
CA ALA A 46 8.21 6.55 1.51
C ALA A 46 7.61 6.01 0.19
N PHE A 47 6.52 5.27 0.27
CA PHE A 47 5.81 4.76 -0.91
C PHE A 47 5.11 5.89 -1.63
N TYR A 48 5.26 5.93 -2.95
CA TYR A 48 4.81 7.04 -3.79
C TYR A 48 3.99 6.54 -4.98
N GLY A 49 2.83 7.13 -5.18
CA GLY A 49 1.94 6.74 -6.26
C GLY A 49 0.60 7.47 -6.21
N TYR A 50 -0.33 7.01 -7.03
CA TYR A 50 -1.70 7.51 -6.99
C TYR A 50 -2.47 6.87 -5.83
N LYS A 51 -3.28 7.67 -5.17
CA LYS A 51 -4.18 7.17 -4.12
C LYS A 51 -5.50 6.71 -4.75
N MET A 52 -5.81 5.45 -4.58
CA MET A 52 -7.02 4.84 -5.07
C MET A 52 -8.21 5.20 -4.18
N LEU A 53 -9.30 5.70 -4.76
CA LEU A 53 -10.59 5.95 -4.08
C LEU A 53 -11.57 4.78 -4.25
N GLY A 54 -11.40 3.97 -5.28
CA GLY A 54 -12.27 2.87 -5.66
C GLY A 54 -12.22 2.63 -7.15
N ILE A 55 -13.36 2.27 -7.73
CA ILE A 55 -13.52 2.10 -9.18
C ILE A 55 -14.71 2.92 -9.68
N PHE A 56 -14.70 3.32 -10.95
CA PHE A 56 -15.85 3.90 -11.61
C PHE A 56 -16.91 2.83 -11.83
N LYS A 57 -18.00 2.88 -11.09
CA LYS A 57 -19.05 1.84 -11.15
C LYS A 57 -20.00 2.06 -12.31
N THR A 58 -20.28 3.34 -12.63
CA THR A 58 -21.23 3.76 -13.66
C THR A 58 -20.61 4.81 -14.58
N LYS A 59 -21.28 5.02 -15.71
CA LYS A 59 -20.87 6.06 -16.64
C LYS A 59 -21.05 7.47 -16.07
N GLU A 60 -22.07 7.70 -15.23
CA GLU A 60 -22.29 8.98 -14.56
C GLU A 60 -21.13 9.33 -13.63
N GLU A 61 -20.61 8.34 -12.88
CA GLU A 61 -19.45 8.55 -12.03
C GLU A 61 -18.21 8.94 -12.87
N LEU A 62 -17.97 8.22 -13.98
CA LEU A 62 -16.87 8.50 -14.89
C LEU A 62 -16.98 9.89 -15.52
N ASP A 63 -18.17 10.27 -16.02
CA ASP A 63 -18.37 11.56 -16.69
C ASP A 63 -18.32 12.75 -15.72
N SER A 64 -18.52 12.53 -14.42
CA SER A 64 -18.58 13.57 -13.38
C SER A 64 -17.29 13.79 -12.61
N TYR A 65 -16.34 12.87 -12.68
CA TYR A 65 -15.10 12.93 -11.92
C TYR A 65 -13.86 12.91 -12.83
N PRO A 66 -12.78 13.66 -12.51
CA PRO A 66 -11.56 13.66 -13.31
C PRO A 66 -10.94 12.26 -13.41
N HIS A 67 -10.42 11.92 -14.57
CA HIS A 67 -9.83 10.63 -14.84
C HIS A 67 -8.74 10.71 -15.92
N LEU A 68 -7.92 9.66 -16.05
CA LEU A 68 -6.94 9.53 -17.14
C LEU A 68 -7.66 9.36 -18.49
N ALA A 69 -7.02 9.78 -19.58
CA ALA A 69 -7.65 9.86 -20.91
C ALA A 69 -8.29 8.57 -21.41
N ASP A 70 -7.70 7.42 -21.10
CA ASP A 70 -8.16 6.11 -21.56
C ASP A 70 -9.02 5.35 -20.54
N THR A 71 -9.40 6.01 -19.43
CA THR A 71 -10.18 5.39 -18.37
C THR A 71 -11.59 5.04 -18.86
N GLN A 72 -12.05 3.87 -18.47
CA GLN A 72 -13.39 3.35 -18.79
C GLN A 72 -14.13 2.99 -17.49
N VAL A 73 -15.44 2.81 -17.61
CA VAL A 73 -16.26 2.31 -16.50
C VAL A 73 -15.74 0.94 -16.06
N GLY A 74 -15.55 0.77 -14.77
CA GLY A 74 -14.91 -0.39 -14.15
C GLY A 74 -13.42 -0.23 -13.91
N ASP A 75 -12.78 0.84 -14.38
CA ASP A 75 -11.37 1.13 -14.07
C ASP A 75 -11.22 1.85 -12.73
N VAL A 76 -9.97 1.94 -12.25
CA VAL A 76 -9.64 2.56 -10.97
C VAL A 76 -9.90 4.06 -10.99
N MET A 77 -10.51 4.55 -9.93
CA MET A 77 -10.68 5.97 -9.61
C MET A 77 -9.54 6.43 -8.71
N PHE A 78 -8.81 7.43 -9.12
CA PHE A 78 -7.72 8.04 -8.35
C PHE A 78 -8.15 9.37 -7.73
N GLU A 79 -7.54 9.74 -6.61
CA GLU A 79 -7.76 11.03 -5.96
C GLU A 79 -7.09 12.16 -6.77
N ASP A 80 -7.83 13.21 -7.02
CA ASP A 80 -7.34 14.50 -7.49
C ASP A 80 -6.75 15.22 -6.26
N VAL A 81 -5.45 15.12 -6.09
CA VAL A 81 -4.75 15.57 -4.87
C VAL A 81 -4.57 17.08 -4.87
N ASN A 82 -4.37 17.68 -6.03
CA ASN A 82 -4.13 19.12 -6.17
C ASN A 82 -5.42 19.94 -6.41
N GLY A 83 -6.54 19.27 -6.76
CA GLY A 83 -7.86 19.88 -6.95
C GLY A 83 -8.01 20.64 -8.28
N ASP A 84 -7.22 20.31 -9.30
CA ASP A 84 -7.23 20.99 -10.59
C ASP A 84 -8.22 20.38 -11.60
N HIS A 85 -8.99 19.35 -11.17
CA HIS A 85 -9.94 18.58 -11.98
C HIS A 85 -9.32 17.80 -13.15
N LYS A 86 -8.08 17.33 -12.96
CA LYS A 86 -7.40 16.41 -13.86
C LYS A 86 -6.73 15.33 -13.03
N ILE A 87 -6.47 14.18 -13.63
CA ILE A 87 -5.60 13.16 -13.02
C ILE A 87 -4.35 13.05 -13.89
N ASP A 88 -3.22 13.42 -13.30
CA ASP A 88 -1.92 13.35 -13.97
C ASP A 88 -0.77 13.06 -12.97
N ALA A 89 0.47 13.31 -13.39
CA ALA A 89 1.64 13.01 -12.56
C ALA A 89 1.70 13.82 -11.25
N ASP A 90 1.03 14.97 -11.21
CA ASP A 90 1.03 15.88 -10.05
C ASP A 90 0.08 15.42 -8.95
N ASP A 91 -0.80 14.41 -9.23
CA ASP A 91 -1.67 13.75 -8.24
C ASP A 91 -1.00 12.57 -7.54
N ARG A 92 0.25 12.28 -7.87
CA ARG A 92 1.01 11.29 -7.12
C ARG A 92 1.39 11.83 -5.76
N THR A 93 1.15 11.04 -4.73
CA THR A 93 1.41 11.42 -3.34
C THR A 93 2.05 10.28 -2.56
N ILE A 94 2.41 10.55 -1.31
CA ILE A 94 2.84 9.48 -0.40
C ILE A 94 1.61 8.65 -0.03
N ILE A 95 1.68 7.37 -0.37
CA ILE A 95 0.60 6.39 -0.14
C ILE A 95 0.90 5.45 1.02
N GLY A 96 2.06 5.58 1.65
CA GLY A 96 2.46 4.81 2.81
C GLY A 96 3.96 4.86 3.07
N ASN A 97 4.40 4.13 4.09
CA ASN A 97 5.82 4.01 4.40
C ASN A 97 6.16 2.68 5.10
N ASN A 98 7.43 2.29 5.01
CA ASN A 98 7.92 1.04 5.59
C ASN A 98 8.39 1.18 7.05
N MET A 99 8.36 2.38 7.62
CA MET A 99 8.86 2.63 8.98
C MET A 99 7.78 2.26 10.01
N PRO A 100 8.08 1.38 10.95
CA PRO A 100 7.14 1.06 12.01
C PRO A 100 7.00 2.21 13.02
N ASP A 101 5.84 2.33 13.62
CA ASP A 101 5.62 3.19 14.77
C ASP A 101 6.43 2.70 15.97
N PHE A 102 6.42 1.38 16.18
CA PHE A 102 7.26 0.72 17.18
C PHE A 102 7.41 -0.78 16.89
N THR A 103 8.44 -1.35 17.45
CA THR A 103 8.64 -2.80 17.55
C THR A 103 8.64 -3.21 19.01
N TRP A 104 8.19 -4.42 19.30
CA TRP A 104 8.17 -4.95 20.65
C TRP A 104 8.57 -6.41 20.68
N GLY A 105 9.11 -6.83 21.80
CA GLY A 105 9.43 -8.22 22.07
C GLY A 105 9.09 -8.56 23.52
N MET A 106 8.69 -9.80 23.77
CA MET A 106 8.38 -10.33 25.08
C MET A 106 8.78 -11.79 25.15
N THR A 107 9.44 -12.18 26.25
CA THR A 107 9.77 -13.57 26.52
C THR A 107 9.27 -13.96 27.90
N HIS A 108 8.54 -15.05 27.97
CA HIS A 108 8.09 -15.67 29.21
C HIS A 108 8.80 -17.02 29.35
N SER A 109 9.40 -17.25 30.50
CA SER A 109 10.02 -18.53 30.88
C SER A 109 9.34 -19.08 32.14
N PHE A 110 8.98 -20.34 32.09
CA PHE A 110 8.27 -21.06 33.15
C PHE A 110 9.08 -22.29 33.55
N THR A 111 9.29 -22.46 34.84
CA THR A 111 9.89 -23.67 35.40
C THR A 111 8.95 -24.27 36.43
N PHE A 112 8.61 -25.54 36.25
CA PHE A 112 7.80 -26.29 37.20
C PHE A 112 8.32 -27.75 37.33
N LYS A 113 8.88 -28.08 38.48
CA LYS A 113 9.54 -29.36 38.76
C LYS A 113 10.65 -29.60 37.71
N ASN A 114 10.49 -30.63 36.89
CA ASN A 114 11.45 -31.06 35.85
C ASN A 114 11.04 -30.53 34.45
N PHE A 115 10.08 -29.61 34.37
CA PHE A 115 9.60 -29.06 33.11
C PHE A 115 9.99 -27.59 33.03
N ASP A 116 10.57 -27.22 31.89
CA ASP A 116 10.85 -25.85 31.50
C ASP A 116 10.12 -25.55 30.19
N ALA A 117 9.51 -24.37 30.10
CA ALA A 117 8.87 -23.86 28.89
C ALA A 117 9.25 -22.40 28.69
N SER A 118 9.48 -22.00 27.44
CA SER A 118 9.72 -20.61 27.09
C SER A 118 8.87 -20.21 25.88
N ILE A 119 8.24 -19.04 25.95
CA ILE A 119 7.44 -18.45 24.88
C ILE A 119 8.03 -17.11 24.58
N SER A 120 8.47 -16.90 23.33
CA SER A 120 8.94 -15.62 22.83
C SER A 120 7.95 -15.09 21.79
N LEU A 121 7.53 -13.84 21.97
CA LEU A 121 6.64 -13.11 21.10
C LEU A 121 7.36 -11.85 20.61
N GLN A 122 7.14 -11.50 19.36
CA GLN A 122 7.64 -10.24 18.80
C GLN A 122 6.62 -9.66 17.84
N GLY A 123 6.62 -8.35 17.71
CA GLY A 123 5.70 -7.65 16.84
C GLY A 123 6.28 -6.36 16.29
N VAL A 124 5.79 -6.00 15.11
CA VAL A 124 6.04 -4.74 14.44
C VAL A 124 4.70 -4.08 14.19
N VAL A 125 4.57 -2.82 14.50
CA VAL A 125 3.30 -2.09 14.42
C VAL A 125 3.49 -0.81 13.60
N GLY A 126 2.52 -0.52 12.73
CA GLY A 126 2.43 0.72 11.98
C GLY A 126 3.21 0.76 10.67
N ASN A 127 4.04 -0.25 10.37
CA ASN A 127 4.69 -0.32 9.06
C ASN A 127 3.74 -0.82 7.98
N GLU A 128 3.96 -0.34 6.77
CA GLU A 128 3.26 -0.79 5.56
C GLU A 128 4.23 -1.56 4.66
N VAL A 129 3.69 -2.40 3.81
CA VAL A 129 4.46 -3.20 2.85
C VAL A 129 3.92 -2.98 1.45
N LEU A 130 4.74 -2.49 0.54
CA LEU A 130 4.40 -2.38 -0.87
C LEU A 130 4.48 -3.77 -1.52
N HIS A 131 3.32 -4.39 -1.72
CA HIS A 131 3.22 -5.73 -2.27
C HIS A 131 3.14 -5.70 -3.82
N LEU A 132 4.23 -5.41 -4.50
CA LEU A 132 4.27 -5.33 -5.98
C LEU A 132 3.87 -6.63 -6.68
N GLY A 133 4.16 -7.79 -6.09
CA GLY A 133 3.76 -9.09 -6.63
C GLY A 133 2.23 -9.25 -6.76
N ARG A 134 1.44 -8.58 -5.93
CA ARG A 134 -0.01 -8.62 -6.00
C ARG A 134 -0.54 -8.12 -7.35
N ARG A 135 0.13 -7.15 -7.98
CA ARG A 135 -0.21 -6.64 -9.30
C ARG A 135 -0.42 -7.79 -10.30
N PHE A 136 0.46 -8.77 -10.32
CA PHE A 136 0.40 -9.89 -11.27
C PHE A 136 -0.78 -10.84 -11.03
N TYR A 137 -1.33 -10.87 -9.82
CA TYR A 137 -2.40 -11.80 -9.43
C TYR A 137 -3.78 -11.15 -9.34
N THR A 138 -3.86 -9.81 -9.46
CA THR A 138 -5.11 -9.04 -9.27
C THR A 138 -5.39 -8.01 -10.34
N GLN A 139 -4.55 -7.89 -11.34
CA GLN A 139 -4.78 -6.88 -12.41
C GLN A 139 -5.76 -7.34 -13.47
N GLY A 140 -6.06 -8.64 -13.56
CA GLY A 140 -6.97 -9.16 -14.57
C GLY A 140 -6.48 -9.08 -16.02
N GLU A 141 -5.15 -8.99 -16.21
CA GLU A 141 -4.48 -8.88 -17.51
C GLU A 141 -3.63 -10.11 -17.81
N GLY A 142 -3.42 -10.37 -19.10
CA GLY A 142 -2.49 -11.41 -19.57
C GLY A 142 -2.93 -12.84 -19.30
N ASN A 143 -1.93 -13.75 -19.27
CA ASN A 143 -2.15 -15.21 -19.21
C ASN A 143 -1.87 -15.80 -17.81
N GLN A 144 -1.77 -14.96 -16.79
CA GLN A 144 -1.40 -15.40 -15.45
C GLN A 144 -2.61 -15.87 -14.63
N ASN A 145 -2.38 -16.85 -13.75
CA ASN A 145 -3.39 -17.24 -12.79
C ASN A 145 -3.72 -16.08 -11.84
N GLN A 146 -5.00 -15.82 -11.68
CA GLN A 146 -5.51 -14.75 -10.83
C GLN A 146 -5.95 -15.30 -9.46
N LEU A 147 -5.92 -14.45 -8.43
CA LEU A 147 -6.45 -14.81 -7.11
C LEU A 147 -7.98 -14.90 -7.15
N LYS A 148 -8.54 -15.71 -6.25
CA LYS A 148 -10.01 -15.89 -6.11
C LYS A 148 -10.74 -14.57 -5.88
N GLU A 149 -10.10 -13.58 -5.27
CA GLU A 149 -10.68 -12.25 -5.06
C GLU A 149 -11.12 -11.56 -6.35
N MET A 150 -10.48 -11.89 -7.50
CA MET A 150 -10.85 -11.39 -8.82
C MET A 150 -12.28 -11.79 -9.26
N MET A 151 -12.91 -12.74 -8.58
CA MET A 151 -14.34 -13.04 -8.78
C MET A 151 -15.23 -11.86 -8.34
N GLY A 152 -14.75 -11.01 -7.43
CA GLY A 152 -15.42 -9.78 -6.99
C GLY A 152 -15.14 -8.56 -7.87
N ARG A 153 -14.54 -8.72 -9.05
CA ARG A 153 -14.24 -7.61 -9.96
C ARG A 153 -15.51 -6.98 -10.53
N TRP A 154 -15.38 -5.77 -11.02
CA TRP A 154 -16.43 -5.14 -11.82
C TRP A 154 -16.69 -5.96 -13.10
N GLN A 155 -17.96 -6.15 -13.46
CA GLN A 155 -18.39 -6.88 -14.65
C GLN A 155 -19.32 -6.04 -15.53
N SER A 156 -20.18 -5.24 -14.91
CA SER A 156 -21.09 -4.31 -15.56
C SER A 156 -21.63 -3.30 -14.54
N GLU A 157 -22.30 -2.27 -15.00
CA GLU A 157 -22.97 -1.31 -14.11
C GLU A 157 -24.04 -1.98 -13.22
N SER A 158 -24.72 -3.01 -13.70
CA SER A 158 -25.67 -3.80 -12.91
C SER A 158 -25.00 -4.82 -12.00
N ASN A 159 -23.71 -5.10 -12.19
CA ASN A 159 -22.88 -5.96 -11.34
C ASN A 159 -21.50 -5.33 -11.13
N PRO A 160 -21.40 -4.28 -10.29
CA PRO A 160 -20.17 -3.54 -10.06
C PRO A 160 -19.17 -4.30 -9.16
N GLY A 161 -19.44 -5.55 -8.80
CA GLY A 161 -18.58 -6.35 -7.94
C GLY A 161 -18.49 -5.80 -6.52
N ASN A 162 -17.30 -5.84 -5.92
CA ASN A 162 -17.08 -5.36 -4.56
C ASN A 162 -16.72 -3.86 -4.47
N GLY A 163 -16.65 -3.16 -5.59
CA GLY A 163 -16.33 -1.73 -5.66
C GLY A 163 -14.85 -1.35 -5.54
N TRP A 164 -13.97 -2.36 -5.45
CA TRP A 164 -12.53 -2.15 -5.31
C TRP A 164 -11.68 -2.84 -6.37
N ILE A 165 -12.17 -3.94 -6.93
CA ILE A 165 -11.45 -4.69 -7.93
C ILE A 165 -11.91 -4.23 -9.32
N PRO A 166 -11.01 -3.69 -10.13
CA PRO A 166 -11.37 -3.17 -11.44
C PRO A 166 -11.85 -4.26 -12.39
N ARG A 167 -12.37 -3.85 -13.53
CA ARG A 167 -12.70 -4.76 -14.62
C ARG A 167 -11.48 -5.55 -15.09
N ALA A 168 -11.69 -6.75 -15.62
CA ALA A 168 -10.64 -7.47 -16.32
C ALA A 168 -10.31 -6.75 -17.64
N ASN A 169 -9.03 -6.54 -17.90
CA ASN A 169 -8.56 -6.01 -19.17
C ASN A 169 -7.95 -7.16 -19.97
N SER A 170 -8.52 -7.42 -21.15
CA SER A 170 -8.03 -8.46 -22.06
C SER A 170 -7.01 -7.95 -23.09
N GLN A 171 -6.59 -6.71 -22.97
CA GLN A 171 -5.54 -6.18 -23.85
C GLN A 171 -4.21 -6.84 -23.51
N PRO A 172 -3.50 -7.43 -24.49
CA PRO A 172 -2.21 -8.08 -24.26
C PRO A 172 -1.09 -7.10 -23.96
#